data_876b6fabc941672a3b417854c620fc94
#
_entry.id   876b6fabc941672a3b417854c620fc94
#
_cell.length_a   1.000
_cell.length_b   1.000
_cell.length_c   1.000
_cell.angle_alpha   90.00
_cell.angle_beta   90.00
_cell.angle_gamma   90.00
#
_symmetry.space_group_name_H-M   'P 1'
#
loop_
_entity.id
_entity.type
_entity.pdbx_description
1 polymer ?
#
loop_
_entity_poly.entity_id
_entity_poly.type
_entity_poly.pdbx_seq_one_letter_code
_entity_poly.pdbx_strand_id
1 'polypeptide(L)'
;TSTDAKQFMVYFDGQEKDRFETFFGALNLTYTPNKTSSYALLASGYLTNELVAYDISGEYWLDQAGTSGGGDGGSVIGGELGVGRYHEHARNRLKASVFSLGLRGANGISNHNINYGIQYNREKIHERSREWELHDSAGYSLPVDPTDLKVIYNQYSNHDISTNRLSAYVQDTYRISSSIGYFNINGGIRFSYWDFNKEFLVSPRFNIGFIPERDPRWAVRFATGLYYQSPFFKEYRMPVYDADGNITIELNNKIKSQRSYQFIAGTDFTFRAFNRPFKISAEAYYKILGNLIPYEVDNLKVVYTGINSSKGYATGLDLKLFGQFVPGSDSWLTFSLMKTQEDLNGVKVPRPTDRRYSIALYFTDYFPKFPKLKFSLRGIFSDGLPTTAPRSTRDKGYFRTPAYKRLDIGFSYALLPERAEGQPKRSGFFGHFKSIWLGLDVFNLLDISNVSSYYWVTDVNNIQYAVPNYLTRRQINVRLSIDF
;
A
#
# COMPACT_ATOMS: atom_id res chain seq x y z
N THR A 1 17.56 26.25 -26.99
CA THR A 1 18.02 25.65 -25.74
C THR A 1 18.47 24.24 -26.06
N SER A 2 19.80 24.06 -26.17
CA SER A 2 20.45 22.76 -26.33
C SER A 2 20.09 21.89 -25.11
N THR A 3 19.31 20.84 -25.31
CA THR A 3 19.15 19.81 -24.30
C THR A 3 20.40 18.97 -24.33
N ASP A 4 21.34 19.22 -23.42
CA ASP A 4 22.50 18.38 -23.24
C ASP A 4 22.04 16.99 -22.80
N ALA A 5 22.00 16.07 -23.73
CA ALA A 5 21.72 14.67 -23.45
C ALA A 5 22.89 14.10 -22.65
N LYS A 6 22.60 13.38 -21.57
CA LYS A 6 23.60 12.70 -20.74
C LYS A 6 23.39 11.19 -20.86
N GLN A 7 24.50 10.48 -20.91
CA GLN A 7 24.51 9.02 -20.89
C GLN A 7 24.93 8.55 -19.50
N PHE A 8 24.15 7.65 -18.92
CA PHE A 8 24.41 7.05 -17.64
C PHE A 8 24.55 5.54 -17.81
N MET A 9 25.64 4.98 -17.31
CA MET A 9 25.91 3.55 -17.28
C MET A 9 26.21 3.12 -15.86
N VAL A 10 25.68 1.97 -15.44
CA VAL A 10 25.93 1.38 -14.13
C VAL A 10 26.30 -0.08 -14.31
N TYR A 11 27.36 -0.48 -13.64
CA TYR A 11 27.78 -1.88 -13.52
C TYR A 11 27.61 -2.31 -12.07
N PHE A 12 26.91 -3.42 -11.87
CA PHE A 12 26.70 -4.00 -10.55
C PHE A 12 27.40 -5.35 -10.47
N ASP A 13 28.07 -5.58 -9.35
CA ASP A 13 28.59 -6.87 -8.95
C ASP A 13 28.23 -7.12 -7.48
N GLY A 14 27.78 -8.32 -7.18
CA GLY A 14 27.42 -8.65 -5.81
C GLY A 14 26.37 -9.73 -5.69
N GLN A 15 25.91 -9.91 -4.48
CA GLN A 15 24.86 -10.88 -4.16
C GLN A 15 23.89 -10.31 -3.15
N GLU A 16 22.63 -10.68 -3.33
CA GLU A 16 21.55 -10.42 -2.39
C GLU A 16 20.86 -11.73 -2.02
N LYS A 17 20.56 -11.91 -0.74
CA LYS A 17 19.84 -13.07 -0.23
C LYS A 17 18.73 -12.60 0.68
N ASP A 18 17.53 -12.74 0.18
CA ASP A 18 16.31 -12.50 0.95
C ASP A 18 15.63 -13.82 1.31
N ARG A 19 15.24 -13.93 2.57
CA ARG A 19 14.50 -15.08 3.07
C ARG A 19 13.38 -14.61 3.98
N PHE A 20 12.16 -14.96 3.59
CA PHE A 20 10.95 -14.67 4.36
C PHE A 20 10.23 -15.98 4.67
N GLU A 21 10.11 -16.31 5.95
CA GLU A 21 9.40 -17.48 6.42
C GLU A 21 8.27 -17.03 7.34
N THR A 22 7.06 -17.47 7.05
CA THR A 22 5.90 -17.13 7.86
C THR A 22 5.11 -18.39 8.18
N PHE A 23 4.79 -18.56 9.46
CA PHE A 23 3.91 -19.59 9.96
C PHE A 23 2.71 -18.94 10.64
N PHE A 24 1.53 -19.39 10.29
CA PHE A 24 0.29 -18.89 10.85
C PHE A 24 -0.64 -20.05 11.19
N GLY A 25 -1.25 -19.99 12.39
CA GLY A 25 -2.29 -20.91 12.81
C GLY A 25 -3.40 -20.14 13.51
N ALA A 26 -4.65 -20.52 13.26
CA ALA A 26 -5.80 -19.92 13.91
C ALA A 26 -6.87 -20.97 14.24
N LEU A 27 -7.52 -20.78 15.39
CA LEU A 27 -8.68 -21.54 15.85
C LEU A 27 -9.81 -20.56 16.13
N ASN A 28 -10.98 -20.84 15.58
CA ASN A 28 -12.23 -20.10 15.86
C ASN A 28 -13.30 -21.10 16.30
N LEU A 29 -13.75 -20.96 17.54
CA LEU A 29 -14.86 -21.73 18.10
C LEU A 29 -16.05 -20.81 18.26
N THR A 30 -17.13 -21.07 17.55
CA THR A 30 -18.35 -20.27 17.61
C THR A 30 -19.48 -21.11 18.22
N TYR A 31 -20.14 -20.55 19.23
CA TYR A 31 -21.31 -21.09 19.88
C TYR A 31 -22.52 -20.20 19.63
N THR A 32 -23.55 -20.73 19.02
CA THR A 32 -24.78 -20.01 18.65
C THR A 32 -25.97 -20.70 19.35
N PRO A 33 -26.28 -20.31 20.62
CA PRO A 33 -27.33 -20.98 21.40
C PRO A 33 -28.73 -20.74 20.83
N ASN A 34 -28.93 -19.64 20.11
CA ASN A 34 -30.20 -19.26 19.46
C ASN A 34 -29.94 -18.36 18.25
N LYS A 35 -30.99 -17.97 17.52
CA LYS A 35 -30.91 -17.14 16.29
C LYS A 35 -30.41 -15.71 16.53
N THR A 36 -30.45 -15.23 17.77
CA THR A 36 -30.14 -13.84 18.14
C THR A 36 -28.83 -13.70 18.92
N SER A 37 -28.21 -14.82 19.34
CA SER A 37 -26.99 -14.79 20.16
C SER A 37 -25.88 -15.62 19.54
N SER A 38 -24.69 -15.06 19.50
CA SER A 38 -23.49 -15.73 19.01
C SER A 38 -22.29 -15.33 19.87
N TYR A 39 -21.47 -16.33 20.26
CA TYR A 39 -20.27 -16.15 21.04
C TYR A 39 -19.12 -16.83 20.34
N ALA A 40 -17.96 -16.18 20.23
CA ALA A 40 -16.80 -16.73 19.57
C ALA A 40 -15.54 -16.60 20.42
N LEU A 41 -14.79 -17.69 20.52
CA LEU A 41 -13.43 -17.74 21.02
C LEU A 41 -12.48 -17.82 19.83
N LEU A 42 -11.56 -16.88 19.74
CA LEU A 42 -10.54 -16.81 18.70
C LEU A 42 -9.17 -16.95 19.33
N ALA A 43 -8.36 -17.86 18.83
CA ALA A 43 -6.95 -17.97 19.19
C ALA A 43 -6.13 -18.03 17.91
N SER A 44 -5.05 -17.28 17.83
CA SER A 44 -4.15 -17.32 16.68
C SER A 44 -2.70 -17.13 17.09
N GLY A 45 -1.80 -17.74 16.31
CA GLY A 45 -0.36 -17.57 16.42
C GLY A 45 0.22 -17.22 15.06
N TYR A 46 1.10 -16.26 15.04
CA TYR A 46 1.84 -15.81 13.87
C TYR A 46 3.33 -15.77 14.21
N LEU A 47 4.15 -16.33 13.34
CA LEU A 47 5.61 -16.31 13.44
C LEU A 47 6.17 -15.86 12.12
N THR A 48 7.08 -14.90 12.11
CA THR A 48 7.86 -14.54 10.93
C THR A 48 9.35 -14.53 11.23
N ASN A 49 10.14 -14.93 10.24
CA ASN A 49 11.59 -14.91 10.27
C ASN A 49 12.06 -14.31 8.94
N GLU A 50 12.68 -13.15 9.03
CA GLU A 50 13.14 -12.38 7.87
C GLU A 50 14.67 -12.27 7.94
N LEU A 51 15.31 -12.53 6.82
CA LEU A 51 16.72 -12.29 6.57
C LEU A 51 16.83 -11.47 5.30
N VAL A 52 17.51 -10.33 5.39
CA VAL A 52 17.94 -9.52 4.25
C VAL A 52 19.43 -9.34 4.36
N ALA A 53 20.16 -9.90 3.42
CA ALA A 53 21.62 -9.86 3.43
C ALA A 53 22.13 -9.57 2.02
N TYR A 54 22.87 -8.49 1.86
CA TYR A 54 23.50 -8.16 0.58
C TYR A 54 24.91 -7.63 0.75
N ASP A 55 25.71 -7.86 -0.29
CA ASP A 55 26.99 -7.24 -0.57
C ASP A 55 26.94 -6.84 -2.02
N ILE A 56 26.79 -5.55 -2.30
CA ILE A 56 26.61 -5.00 -3.65
C ILE A 56 27.66 -3.94 -3.89
N SER A 57 28.46 -4.12 -4.91
CA SER A 57 29.37 -3.11 -5.43
C SER A 57 28.79 -2.55 -6.72
N GLY A 58 28.86 -1.25 -6.89
CA GLY A 58 28.44 -0.60 -8.12
C GLY A 58 29.49 0.39 -8.59
N GLU A 59 29.62 0.50 -9.90
CA GLU A 59 30.41 1.52 -10.58
C GLU A 59 29.50 2.22 -11.57
N TYR A 60 29.45 3.54 -11.54
CA TYR A 60 28.62 4.31 -12.45
C TYR A 60 29.47 5.36 -13.19
N TRP A 61 29.04 5.58 -14.44
CA TRP A 61 29.68 6.53 -15.38
C TRP A 61 28.58 7.48 -15.85
N LEU A 62 28.88 8.77 -15.78
CA LEU A 62 28.04 9.83 -16.31
C LEU A 62 28.83 10.59 -17.38
N ASP A 63 28.38 10.49 -18.62
CA ASP A 63 29.00 11.16 -19.76
C ASP A 63 28.07 12.16 -20.40
N GLN A 64 28.60 13.17 -21.04
CA GLN A 64 27.82 14.06 -21.89
C GLN A 64 27.64 13.38 -23.26
N ALA A 65 26.39 13.09 -23.64
CA ALA A 65 26.13 12.51 -24.95
C ALA A 65 26.44 13.54 -26.04
N GLY A 66 27.51 13.30 -26.82
CA GLY A 66 27.86 14.16 -27.93
C GLY A 66 26.80 14.12 -29.04
N THR A 67 26.37 15.27 -29.50
CA THR A 67 25.59 15.42 -30.75
C THR A 67 26.53 15.30 -31.92
N SER A 68 26.98 14.08 -32.26
CA SER A 68 27.69 13.87 -33.53
C SER A 68 26.70 13.40 -34.59
N GLY A 69 26.45 14.25 -35.56
CA GLY A 69 25.76 13.89 -36.80
C GLY A 69 26.57 12.84 -37.58
N GLY A 70 25.92 11.73 -37.89
CA GLY A 70 26.20 10.84 -39.01
C GLY A 70 27.52 10.10 -39.01
N GLY A 71 27.50 8.80 -38.72
CA GLY A 71 28.60 7.89 -39.05
C GLY A 71 28.79 6.79 -38.03
N ASP A 72 28.71 5.60 -38.53
CA ASP A 72 28.93 4.29 -37.90
C ASP A 72 30.09 4.28 -36.88
N GLY A 73 29.81 3.76 -35.68
CA GLY A 73 30.80 3.50 -34.62
C GLY A 73 30.91 4.63 -33.60
N GLY A 74 30.17 4.53 -32.51
CA GLY A 74 30.09 5.49 -31.41
C GLY A 74 31.46 5.84 -30.81
N SER A 75 32.02 6.94 -31.23
CA SER A 75 33.08 7.66 -30.53
C SER A 75 32.43 8.59 -29.52
N VAL A 76 32.55 8.30 -28.24
CA VAL A 76 32.21 9.20 -27.14
C VAL A 76 33.16 10.40 -27.19
N ILE A 77 32.74 11.47 -27.85
CA ILE A 77 33.38 12.78 -27.76
C ILE A 77 32.53 13.60 -26.79
N GLY A 78 32.50 13.22 -25.57
CA GLY A 78 31.90 13.97 -24.47
C GLY A 78 32.85 13.87 -23.29
N GLY A 79 33.11 14.98 -22.63
CA GLY A 79 33.91 14.97 -21.41
C GLY A 79 33.22 14.09 -20.35
N GLU A 80 34.01 13.24 -19.72
CA GLU A 80 33.61 12.45 -18.54
C GLU A 80 33.10 13.42 -17.48
N LEU A 81 31.78 13.35 -17.17
CA LEU A 81 31.14 14.21 -16.17
C LEU A 81 31.27 13.61 -14.78
N GLY A 82 31.57 12.32 -14.73
CA GLY A 82 31.76 11.69 -13.46
C GLY A 82 31.78 10.16 -13.48
N VAL A 83 32.64 9.60 -12.61
CA VAL A 83 32.71 8.16 -12.27
C VAL A 83 32.57 8.03 -10.76
N GLY A 84 31.81 7.08 -10.29
CA GLY A 84 31.70 6.79 -8.86
C GLY A 84 31.58 5.30 -8.59
N ARG A 85 32.17 4.89 -7.48
CA ARG A 85 32.05 3.53 -6.95
C ARG A 85 31.36 3.58 -5.61
N TYR A 86 30.53 2.58 -5.34
CA TYR A 86 29.96 2.37 -4.04
C TYR A 86 29.97 0.89 -3.68
N HIS A 87 29.98 0.64 -2.39
CA HIS A 87 29.84 -0.69 -1.84
C HIS A 87 28.85 -0.65 -0.69
N GLU A 88 27.76 -1.41 -0.82
CA GLU A 88 26.71 -1.53 0.17
C GLU A 88 26.74 -2.89 0.82
N HIS A 89 26.61 -2.90 2.14
CA HIS A 89 26.55 -4.10 2.94
C HIS A 89 25.36 -4.07 3.90
N ALA A 90 24.61 -5.18 3.95
CA ALA A 90 23.58 -5.36 4.97
C ALA A 90 23.55 -6.80 5.48
N ARG A 91 23.27 -6.90 6.78
CA ARG A 91 22.99 -8.15 7.50
C ARG A 91 21.87 -7.90 8.49
N ASN A 92 20.64 -8.03 7.99
CA ASN A 92 19.44 -7.72 8.75
C ASN A 92 18.68 -9.01 9.05
N ARG A 93 18.31 -9.18 10.30
CA ARG A 93 17.49 -10.30 10.77
C ARG A 93 16.35 -9.75 11.63
N LEU A 94 15.14 -10.20 11.35
CA LEU A 94 13.97 -9.92 12.15
C LEU A 94 13.23 -11.23 12.43
N LYS A 95 12.99 -11.51 13.71
CA LYS A 95 12.10 -12.58 14.13
C LYS A 95 10.97 -11.95 14.93
N ALA A 96 9.75 -12.17 14.51
CA ALA A 96 8.60 -11.67 15.24
C ALA A 96 7.60 -12.80 15.49
N SER A 97 6.99 -12.78 16.65
CA SER A 97 5.87 -13.67 16.99
C SER A 97 4.76 -12.87 17.63
N VAL A 98 3.54 -13.17 17.22
CA VAL A 98 2.32 -12.59 17.80
C VAL A 98 1.39 -13.71 18.19
N PHE A 99 1.01 -13.74 19.44
CA PHE A 99 -0.07 -14.59 19.95
C PHE A 99 -1.28 -13.72 20.25
N SER A 100 -2.44 -14.12 19.77
CA SER A 100 -3.71 -13.41 19.95
C SER A 100 -4.76 -14.33 20.55
N LEU A 101 -5.47 -13.83 21.57
CA LEU A 101 -6.63 -14.47 22.17
C LEU A 101 -7.77 -13.46 22.23
N GLY A 102 -8.94 -13.84 21.73
CA GLY A 102 -10.10 -12.96 21.66
C GLY A 102 -11.40 -13.67 22.03
N LEU A 103 -12.26 -12.95 22.74
CA LEU A 103 -13.64 -13.32 22.99
C LEU A 103 -14.54 -12.29 22.34
N ARG A 104 -15.56 -12.72 21.62
CA ARG A 104 -16.57 -11.86 20.99
C ARG A 104 -17.95 -12.35 21.29
N GLY A 105 -18.88 -11.43 21.50
CA GLY A 105 -20.29 -11.71 21.66
C GLY A 105 -21.13 -10.81 20.77
N ALA A 106 -22.25 -11.34 20.28
CA ALA A 106 -23.28 -10.62 19.57
C ALA A 106 -24.64 -11.05 20.10
N ASN A 107 -25.50 -10.07 20.46
CA ASN A 107 -26.83 -10.32 20.98
C ASN A 107 -27.85 -9.40 20.31
N GLY A 108 -28.85 -9.98 19.67
CA GLY A 108 -30.05 -9.28 19.15
C GLY A 108 -31.14 -9.20 20.18
N ILE A 109 -31.58 -7.98 20.53
CA ILE A 109 -32.64 -7.70 21.47
C ILE A 109 -33.63 -6.71 20.84
N SER A 110 -34.77 -7.17 20.39
CA SER A 110 -35.71 -6.34 19.65
C SER A 110 -35.07 -5.70 18.43
N ASN A 111 -34.97 -4.39 18.33
CA ASN A 111 -34.37 -3.63 17.24
C ASN A 111 -32.88 -3.34 17.47
N HIS A 112 -32.31 -3.78 18.58
CA HIS A 112 -30.88 -3.62 18.91
C HIS A 112 -30.09 -4.85 18.53
N ASN A 113 -28.89 -4.63 18.05
CA ASN A 113 -27.87 -5.67 17.84
C ASN A 113 -26.55 -5.23 18.51
N ILE A 114 -26.33 -5.74 19.72
CA ILE A 114 -25.21 -5.38 20.56
C ILE A 114 -24.05 -6.32 20.27
N ASN A 115 -22.91 -5.76 19.85
CA ASN A 115 -21.66 -6.48 19.62
C ASN A 115 -20.60 -6.01 20.61
N TYR A 116 -19.90 -6.94 21.23
CA TYR A 116 -18.85 -6.63 22.18
C TYR A 116 -17.72 -7.65 22.10
N GLY A 117 -16.57 -7.28 22.61
CA GLY A 117 -15.45 -8.19 22.65
C GLY A 117 -14.25 -7.65 23.40
N ILE A 118 -13.37 -8.58 23.75
CA ILE A 118 -12.07 -8.33 24.36
C ILE A 118 -11.02 -9.12 23.58
N GLN A 119 -9.87 -8.52 23.38
CA GLN A 119 -8.75 -9.16 22.67
C GLN A 119 -7.45 -8.82 23.38
N TYR A 120 -6.65 -9.85 23.63
CA TYR A 120 -5.30 -9.78 24.14
C TYR A 120 -4.33 -10.21 23.06
N ASN A 121 -3.24 -9.44 22.88
CA ASN A 121 -2.14 -9.80 21.99
C ASN A 121 -0.83 -9.72 22.75
N ARG A 122 0.00 -10.73 22.58
CA ARG A 122 1.39 -10.74 23.05
C ARG A 122 2.31 -10.74 21.83
N GLU A 123 3.18 -9.73 21.75
CA GLU A 123 4.13 -9.54 20.66
C GLU A 123 5.55 -9.71 21.18
N LYS A 124 6.36 -10.51 20.48
CA LYS A 124 7.80 -10.62 20.74
C LYS A 124 8.53 -10.35 19.44
N ILE A 125 9.50 -9.46 19.49
CA ILE A 125 10.32 -9.07 18.35
C ILE A 125 11.77 -9.14 18.76
N HIS A 126 12.56 -9.88 18.00
CA HIS A 126 14.01 -9.89 18.06
C HIS A 126 14.55 -9.36 16.74
N GLU A 127 15.25 -8.24 16.78
CA GLU A 127 15.78 -7.58 15.61
C GLU A 127 17.27 -7.32 15.77
N ARG A 128 18.01 -7.64 14.72
CA ARG A 128 19.42 -7.29 14.60
C ARG A 128 19.68 -6.79 13.20
N SER A 129 20.23 -5.59 13.08
CA SER A 129 20.54 -4.95 11.82
C SER A 129 21.96 -4.38 11.86
N ARG A 130 22.70 -4.59 10.79
CA ARG A 130 23.97 -3.96 10.53
C ARG A 130 24.05 -3.61 9.06
N GLU A 131 24.10 -2.32 8.79
CA GLU A 131 24.20 -1.79 7.44
C GLU A 131 25.34 -0.78 7.37
N TRP A 132 26.10 -0.79 6.30
CA TRP A 132 27.08 0.25 6.01
C TRP A 132 27.24 0.44 4.51
N GLU A 133 27.67 1.64 4.14
CA GLU A 133 27.83 2.06 2.77
C GLU A 133 29.16 2.83 2.63
N LEU A 134 29.99 2.39 1.69
CA LEU A 134 31.22 3.05 1.30
C LEU A 134 31.00 3.71 -0.05
N HIS A 135 31.40 4.98 -0.18
CA HIS A 135 31.44 5.66 -1.47
C HIS A 135 32.86 6.12 -1.76
N ASP A 136 33.24 5.93 -3.00
CA ASP A 136 34.42 6.55 -3.57
C ASP A 136 34.16 8.03 -3.80
N SER A 137 35.07 8.87 -3.34
CA SER A 137 34.95 10.33 -3.46
C SER A 137 35.45 10.88 -4.80
N ALA A 138 35.68 10.04 -5.80
CA ALA A 138 36.22 10.46 -7.10
C ALA A 138 35.23 11.37 -7.87
N GLY A 139 35.04 12.58 -7.40
CA GLY A 139 34.36 13.63 -8.13
C GLY A 139 32.91 13.87 -7.74
N TYR A 140 32.36 13.22 -6.68
CA TYR A 140 30.93 13.31 -6.34
C TYR A 140 30.70 13.83 -4.94
N SER A 141 30.10 15.01 -4.83
CA SER A 141 29.41 15.55 -3.64
C SER A 141 30.12 15.54 -2.27
N LEU A 142 31.33 15.02 -2.18
CA LEU A 142 32.16 15.06 -0.98
C LEU A 142 33.48 15.75 -1.33
N PRO A 143 34.15 16.40 -0.38
CA PRO A 143 35.52 16.88 -0.60
C PRO A 143 36.35 15.72 -1.10
N VAL A 144 36.90 15.87 -2.32
CA VAL A 144 37.65 14.83 -3.01
C VAL A 144 38.86 14.47 -2.16
N ASP A 145 38.90 13.24 -1.67
CA ASP A 145 40.11 12.60 -1.19
C ASP A 145 40.33 11.36 -2.06
N PRO A 146 41.22 11.41 -3.06
CA PRO A 146 41.38 10.34 -4.02
C PRO A 146 42.04 9.07 -3.42
N THR A 147 42.39 9.10 -2.14
CA THR A 147 43.14 8.01 -1.50
C THR A 147 42.29 7.13 -0.58
N ASP A 148 41.12 7.57 -0.12
CA ASP A 148 40.34 6.85 0.91
C ASP A 148 38.87 6.66 0.53
N LEU A 149 38.40 5.42 0.53
CA LEU A 149 36.99 5.05 0.59
C LEU A 149 36.42 5.50 1.93
N LYS A 150 35.40 6.36 1.90
CA LYS A 150 34.75 6.85 3.12
C LYS A 150 33.48 6.10 3.41
N VAL A 151 33.30 5.69 4.67
CA VAL A 151 32.03 5.23 5.20
C VAL A 151 31.10 6.44 5.27
N ILE A 152 30.08 6.47 4.43
CA ILE A 152 29.09 7.55 4.41
C ILE A 152 27.84 7.22 5.21
N TYR A 153 27.66 5.95 5.52
CA TYR A 153 26.53 5.43 6.26
C TYR A 153 26.98 4.20 7.06
N ASN A 154 26.72 4.18 8.35
CA ASN A 154 26.93 3.03 9.21
C ASN A 154 25.83 2.97 10.25
N GLN A 155 25.00 1.91 10.21
CA GLN A 155 23.88 1.71 11.12
C GLN A 155 24.00 0.39 11.86
N TYR A 156 23.72 0.44 13.13
CA TYR A 156 23.63 -0.73 14.00
C TYR A 156 22.33 -0.72 14.81
N SER A 157 21.74 -1.90 14.96
CA SER A 157 20.56 -2.12 15.79
C SER A 157 20.59 -3.54 16.37
N ASN A 158 20.18 -3.67 17.65
CA ASN A 158 19.99 -4.97 18.30
C ASN A 158 18.95 -4.83 19.41
N HIS A 159 17.75 -5.37 19.18
CA HIS A 159 16.62 -5.19 20.10
C HIS A 159 15.88 -6.49 20.38
N ASP A 160 15.53 -6.68 21.64
CA ASP A 160 14.61 -7.71 22.14
C ASP A 160 13.41 -7.02 22.78
N ILE A 161 12.23 -7.20 22.18
CA ILE A 161 11.00 -6.56 22.60
C ILE A 161 9.99 -7.62 22.98
N SER A 162 9.33 -7.46 24.12
CA SER A 162 8.18 -8.25 24.52
C SER A 162 7.11 -7.31 25.05
N THR A 163 5.98 -7.20 24.34
CA THR A 163 4.90 -6.27 24.67
C THR A 163 3.55 -6.95 24.67
N ASN A 164 2.61 -6.33 25.40
CA ASN A 164 1.24 -6.79 25.50
C ASN A 164 0.28 -5.69 25.09
N ARG A 165 -0.75 -6.06 24.34
CA ARG A 165 -1.86 -5.17 23.97
C ARG A 165 -3.17 -5.76 24.43
N LEU A 166 -3.99 -4.96 25.08
CA LEU A 166 -5.34 -5.32 25.47
C LEU A 166 -6.30 -4.36 24.79
N SER A 167 -7.37 -4.87 24.18
CA SER A 167 -8.42 -4.05 23.64
C SER A 167 -9.79 -4.62 23.96
N ALA A 168 -10.77 -3.75 24.21
CA ALA A 168 -12.16 -4.11 24.42
C ALA A 168 -13.06 -3.14 23.64
N TYR A 169 -14.23 -3.59 23.25
CA TYR A 169 -15.22 -2.73 22.58
C TYR A 169 -16.63 -3.17 22.91
N VAL A 170 -17.53 -2.20 22.82
CA VAL A 170 -18.98 -2.40 22.81
C VAL A 170 -19.58 -1.49 21.73
N GLN A 171 -20.55 -2.03 21.00
CA GLN A 171 -21.21 -1.35 19.88
C GLN A 171 -22.64 -1.81 19.81
N ASP A 172 -23.58 -0.87 19.63
CA ASP A 172 -24.98 -1.17 19.38
C ASP A 172 -25.38 -0.69 17.98
N THR A 173 -26.15 -1.50 17.29
CA THR A 173 -26.80 -1.17 16.04
C THR A 173 -28.29 -1.17 16.27
N TYR A 174 -28.89 0.03 16.27
CA TYR A 174 -30.32 0.23 16.42
C TYR A 174 -31.00 0.45 15.08
N ARG A 175 -32.03 -0.34 14.79
CA ARG A 175 -32.78 -0.32 13.53
C ARG A 175 -34.19 0.22 13.76
N ILE A 176 -34.55 1.24 12.98
CA ILE A 176 -35.87 1.91 13.07
C ILE A 176 -36.52 1.90 11.70
N SER A 177 -37.76 1.38 11.65
CA SER A 177 -38.65 1.56 10.51
C SER A 177 -39.63 2.66 10.81
N SER A 178 -39.76 3.64 9.94
CA SER A 178 -40.63 4.80 10.09
C SER A 178 -41.35 5.08 8.77
N SER A 179 -42.42 5.91 8.80
CA SER A 179 -43.15 6.32 7.60
C SER A 179 -42.33 7.08 6.55
N ILE A 180 -41.17 7.62 6.92
CA ILE A 180 -40.27 8.31 6.00
C ILE A 180 -39.15 7.41 5.46
N GLY A 181 -38.91 6.24 6.08
CA GLY A 181 -37.91 5.31 5.67
C GLY A 181 -37.29 4.49 6.79
N TYR A 182 -36.25 3.79 6.44
CA TYR A 182 -35.50 2.88 7.30
C TYR A 182 -34.20 3.53 7.77
N PHE A 183 -33.99 3.56 9.10
CA PHE A 183 -32.77 4.06 9.73
C PHE A 183 -31.97 2.91 10.33
N ASN A 184 -30.65 2.98 10.19
CA ASN A 184 -29.68 2.11 10.83
C ASN A 184 -28.68 2.99 11.59
N ILE A 185 -28.82 3.06 12.91
CA ILE A 185 -28.00 3.89 13.80
C ILE A 185 -27.02 2.98 14.52
N ASN A 186 -25.73 3.28 14.42
CA ASN A 186 -24.68 2.50 15.05
C ASN A 186 -23.81 3.42 15.91
N GLY A 187 -23.71 3.09 17.20
CA GLY A 187 -22.86 3.78 18.16
C GLY A 187 -21.96 2.79 18.89
N GLY A 188 -20.73 3.14 19.12
CA GLY A 188 -19.81 2.26 19.81
C GLY A 188 -18.60 2.96 20.39
N ILE A 189 -17.95 2.27 21.32
CA ILE A 189 -16.73 2.73 21.96
C ILE A 189 -15.72 1.58 22.01
N ARG A 190 -14.46 1.90 21.74
CA ARG A 190 -13.34 0.98 21.87
C ARG A 190 -12.33 1.52 22.84
N PHE A 191 -11.81 0.64 23.69
CA PHE A 191 -10.71 0.86 24.61
C PHE A 191 -9.49 0.07 24.13
N SER A 192 -8.30 0.64 24.27
CA SER A 192 -7.05 -0.05 23.95
C SER A 192 -5.97 0.35 24.93
N TYR A 193 -5.16 -0.60 25.37
CA TYR A 193 -4.00 -0.38 26.22
C TYR A 193 -2.78 -1.09 25.61
N TRP A 194 -1.64 -0.40 25.58
CA TRP A 194 -0.36 -0.95 25.14
C TRP A 194 0.70 -0.71 26.23
N ASP A 195 1.33 -1.76 26.71
CA ASP A 195 2.26 -1.68 27.85
C ASP A 195 3.62 -1.08 27.45
N PHE A 196 4.04 -1.15 26.20
CA PHE A 196 5.29 -0.59 25.72
C PHE A 196 5.42 0.91 25.98
N ASN A 197 4.38 1.67 25.65
CA ASN A 197 4.34 3.13 25.87
C ASN A 197 3.35 3.54 26.99
N LYS A 198 2.74 2.57 27.67
CA LYS A 198 1.73 2.74 28.75
C LYS A 198 0.53 3.60 28.32
N GLU A 199 0.17 3.57 27.04
CA GLU A 199 -0.89 4.39 26.47
C GLU A 199 -2.25 3.70 26.61
N PHE A 200 -3.22 4.44 27.18
CA PHE A 200 -4.63 4.04 27.22
C PHE A 200 -5.44 4.94 26.30
N LEU A 201 -6.20 4.34 25.39
CA LEU A 201 -6.92 5.02 24.32
C LEU A 201 -8.40 4.72 24.37
N VAL A 202 -9.22 5.74 24.08
CA VAL A 202 -10.67 5.66 24.00
C VAL A 202 -11.13 6.16 22.63
N SER A 203 -11.80 5.30 21.86
CA SER A 203 -12.19 5.53 20.46
C SER A 203 -13.72 5.45 20.29
N PRO A 204 -14.45 6.55 20.50
CA PRO A 204 -15.89 6.63 20.20
C PRO A 204 -16.12 6.69 18.68
N ARG A 205 -17.21 6.04 18.23
CA ARG A 205 -17.62 5.98 16.83
C ARG A 205 -19.14 6.06 16.71
N PHE A 206 -19.59 6.73 15.68
CA PHE A 206 -21.00 6.86 15.38
C PHE A 206 -21.22 6.81 13.87
N ASN A 207 -22.24 6.12 13.43
CA ASN A 207 -22.71 6.22 12.06
C ASN A 207 -24.25 6.10 11.99
N ILE A 208 -24.82 6.69 10.96
CA ILE A 208 -26.23 6.61 10.63
C ILE A 208 -26.38 6.35 9.14
N GLY A 209 -27.19 5.36 8.80
CA GLY A 209 -27.64 5.07 7.44
C GLY A 209 -29.14 5.31 7.34
N PHE A 210 -29.59 5.82 6.20
CA PHE A 210 -30.98 6.10 5.91
C PHE A 210 -31.36 5.64 4.51
N ILE A 211 -32.43 4.87 4.37
CA ILE A 211 -33.04 4.45 3.13
C ILE A 211 -34.45 5.03 3.08
N PRO A 212 -34.77 5.98 2.18
CA PRO A 212 -36.07 6.59 2.08
C PRO A 212 -37.17 5.57 1.65
N GLU A 213 -38.32 5.58 2.30
CA GLU A 213 -39.47 4.74 1.92
C GLU A 213 -39.99 5.12 0.52
N ARG A 214 -39.99 6.42 0.20
CA ARG A 214 -40.48 6.94 -1.08
C ARG A 214 -39.68 6.44 -2.28
N ASP A 215 -38.34 6.27 -2.12
CA ASP A 215 -37.47 5.77 -3.17
C ASP A 215 -36.32 4.96 -2.56
N PRO A 216 -36.49 3.65 -2.35
CA PRO A 216 -35.50 2.80 -1.70
C PRO A 216 -34.25 2.54 -2.57
N ARG A 217 -34.17 3.09 -3.79
CA ARG A 217 -32.96 3.05 -4.61
C ARG A 217 -31.85 3.91 -4.04
N TRP A 218 -32.20 4.89 -3.19
CA TRP A 218 -31.24 5.74 -2.49
C TRP A 218 -30.89 5.15 -1.12
N ALA A 219 -29.60 5.21 -0.78
CA ALA A 219 -29.13 5.01 0.59
C ALA A 219 -28.15 6.12 0.93
N VAL A 220 -28.42 6.85 2.01
CA VAL A 220 -27.55 7.93 2.49
C VAL A 220 -26.89 7.51 3.78
N ARG A 221 -25.62 7.86 3.98
CA ARG A 221 -24.87 7.53 5.19
C ARG A 221 -24.03 8.70 5.67
N PHE A 222 -23.90 8.79 6.98
CA PHE A 222 -22.96 9.67 7.65
C PHE A 222 -22.23 8.89 8.72
N ALA A 223 -20.91 9.07 8.84
CA ALA A 223 -20.11 8.44 9.86
C ALA A 223 -19.10 9.43 10.43
N THR A 224 -18.87 9.33 11.74
CA THR A 224 -17.84 10.09 12.45
C THR A 224 -17.21 9.25 13.55
N GLY A 225 -15.99 9.57 13.93
CA GLY A 225 -15.34 8.89 15.04
C GLY A 225 -13.90 9.31 15.24
N LEU A 226 -13.39 8.90 16.39
CA LEU A 226 -12.01 9.03 16.77
C LEU A 226 -11.30 7.68 16.62
N TYR A 227 -10.28 7.65 15.81
CA TYR A 227 -9.51 6.45 15.48
C TYR A 227 -8.08 6.64 15.93
N TYR A 228 -7.51 5.57 16.50
CA TYR A 228 -6.10 5.50 16.84
C TYR A 228 -5.43 4.34 16.11
N GLN A 229 -4.20 4.57 15.68
CA GLN A 229 -3.31 3.55 15.15
C GLN A 229 -2.06 3.51 16.01
N SER A 230 -1.89 2.42 16.75
CA SER A 230 -0.66 2.19 17.50
C SER A 230 0.50 2.01 16.52
N PRO A 231 1.67 2.57 16.80
CA PRO A 231 2.85 2.42 15.97
C PRO A 231 3.23 0.94 15.81
N PHE A 232 3.66 0.57 14.61
CA PHE A 232 4.31 -0.71 14.36
C PHE A 232 5.84 -0.60 14.51
N PHE A 233 6.54 -1.72 14.53
CA PHE A 233 7.95 -1.79 14.91
C PHE A 233 8.84 -0.74 14.24
N LYS A 234 8.73 -0.54 12.92
CA LYS A 234 9.56 0.43 12.19
C LYS A 234 9.28 1.89 12.58
N GLU A 235 8.06 2.22 13.03
CA GLU A 235 7.65 3.60 13.37
C GLU A 235 8.18 4.10 14.70
N TYR A 236 8.59 3.23 15.65
CA TYR A 236 9.18 3.65 16.93
C TYR A 236 10.68 3.39 17.04
N ARG A 237 11.32 3.03 15.95
CA ARG A 237 12.78 3.00 15.79
C ARG A 237 13.27 4.41 15.50
N MET A 238 14.07 4.95 16.39
CA MET A 238 14.60 6.31 16.31
C MET A 238 16.09 6.27 16.00
N PRO A 239 16.56 6.85 14.90
CA PRO A 239 17.98 6.96 14.61
C PRO A 239 18.64 7.98 15.54
N VAL A 240 19.72 7.59 16.19
CA VAL A 240 20.57 8.43 17.03
C VAL A 240 21.96 8.48 16.41
N TYR A 241 22.47 9.68 16.17
CA TYR A 241 23.75 9.92 15.53
C TYR A 241 24.81 10.18 16.59
N ASP A 242 25.96 9.54 16.50
CA ASP A 242 27.13 9.86 17.28
C ASP A 242 27.95 11.02 16.65
N ALA A 243 29.06 11.41 17.28
CA ALA A 243 29.91 12.49 16.80
C ALA A 243 30.60 12.19 15.45
N ASP A 244 30.77 10.92 15.12
CA ASP A 244 31.39 10.44 13.90
C ASP A 244 30.37 10.18 12.76
N GLY A 245 29.06 10.42 13.05
CA GLY A 245 27.97 10.23 12.10
C GLY A 245 27.45 8.79 12.01
N ASN A 246 27.93 7.86 12.86
CA ASN A 246 27.35 6.52 12.91
C ASN A 246 25.95 6.54 13.52
N ILE A 247 25.12 5.65 13.07
CA ILE A 247 23.70 5.59 13.45
C ILE A 247 23.48 4.39 14.36
N THR A 248 23.02 4.64 15.57
CA THR A 248 22.47 3.61 16.44
C THR A 248 20.95 3.77 16.47
N ILE A 249 20.24 2.68 16.25
CA ILE A 249 18.78 2.71 16.38
C ILE A 249 18.40 2.49 17.83
N GLU A 250 17.67 3.42 18.39
CA GLU A 250 17.04 3.30 19.71
C GLU A 250 15.54 3.10 19.60
N LEU A 251 14.92 2.53 20.63
CA LEU A 251 13.47 2.37 20.71
C LEU A 251 12.84 3.52 21.47
N ASN A 252 11.96 4.27 20.82
CA ASN A 252 11.21 5.34 21.46
C ASN A 252 9.99 4.79 22.23
N ASN A 253 10.13 4.54 23.52
CA ASN A 253 9.04 4.09 24.38
C ASN A 253 8.05 5.21 24.80
N LYS A 254 8.32 6.46 24.41
CA LYS A 254 7.41 7.61 24.62
C LYS A 254 6.54 7.90 23.40
N ILE A 255 6.70 7.11 22.32
CA ILE A 255 5.92 7.28 21.10
C ILE A 255 4.42 7.10 21.38
N LYS A 256 3.60 7.94 20.75
CA LYS A 256 2.14 7.90 20.91
C LYS A 256 1.48 7.31 19.66
N SER A 257 0.29 6.76 19.84
CA SER A 257 -0.55 6.34 18.73
C SER A 257 -0.95 7.52 17.85
N GLN A 258 -0.85 7.34 16.55
CA GLN A 258 -1.36 8.30 15.58
C GLN A 258 -2.89 8.35 15.70
N ARG A 259 -3.49 9.53 15.62
CA ARG A 259 -4.95 9.72 15.76
C ARG A 259 -5.57 10.35 14.54
N SER A 260 -6.82 10.01 14.29
CA SER A 260 -7.62 10.55 13.20
C SER A 260 -9.05 10.79 13.65
N TYR A 261 -9.49 12.06 13.64
CA TYR A 261 -10.93 12.39 13.69
C TYR A 261 -11.47 12.36 12.26
N GLN A 262 -12.49 11.57 12.04
CA GLN A 262 -13.03 11.34 10.70
C GLN A 262 -14.48 11.77 10.60
N PHE A 263 -14.81 12.42 9.48
CA PHE A 263 -16.15 12.80 9.05
C PHE A 263 -16.35 12.29 7.65
N ILE A 264 -17.36 11.47 7.42
CA ILE A 264 -17.62 10.81 6.15
C ILE A 264 -19.11 10.96 5.84
N ALA A 265 -19.43 11.45 4.66
CA ALA A 265 -20.79 11.51 4.13
C ALA A 265 -20.83 10.78 2.79
N GLY A 266 -21.82 9.92 2.60
CA GLY A 266 -21.89 9.12 1.38
C GLY A 266 -23.32 8.84 0.97
N THR A 267 -23.50 8.51 -0.31
CA THR A 267 -24.77 8.08 -0.87
C THR A 267 -24.57 6.99 -1.90
N ASP A 268 -25.48 6.06 -1.94
CA ASP A 268 -25.57 5.04 -2.98
C ASP A 268 -26.90 5.22 -3.73
N PHE A 269 -26.86 5.03 -5.04
CA PHE A 269 -28.05 5.00 -5.90
C PHE A 269 -28.01 3.75 -6.77
N THR A 270 -29.03 2.92 -6.67
CA THR A 270 -29.20 1.70 -7.46
C THR A 270 -30.19 1.91 -8.57
N PHE A 271 -29.85 1.48 -9.78
CA PHE A 271 -30.71 1.62 -10.96
C PHE A 271 -30.52 0.45 -11.93
N ARG A 272 -31.38 0.35 -12.92
CA ARG A 272 -31.25 -0.63 -14.00
C ARG A 272 -30.92 0.09 -15.32
N ALA A 273 -29.90 -0.39 -16.00
CA ALA A 273 -29.54 0.02 -17.34
C ALA A 273 -29.21 -1.25 -18.17
N PHE A 274 -29.55 -1.28 -19.45
CA PHE A 274 -29.32 -2.44 -20.31
C PHE A 274 -29.88 -3.75 -19.74
N ASN A 275 -31.01 -3.67 -19.02
CA ASN A 275 -31.65 -4.78 -18.28
C ASN A 275 -30.79 -5.41 -17.15
N ARG A 276 -29.76 -4.71 -16.69
CA ARG A 276 -28.80 -5.18 -15.67
C ARG A 276 -28.78 -4.23 -14.48
N PRO A 277 -28.41 -4.70 -13.28
CA PRO A 277 -28.30 -3.85 -12.10
C PRO A 277 -27.02 -3.01 -12.17
N PHE A 278 -27.15 -1.73 -11.82
CA PHE A 278 -26.07 -0.76 -11.64
C PHE A 278 -26.20 -0.08 -10.29
N LYS A 279 -25.05 0.36 -9.77
CA LYS A 279 -24.97 1.17 -8.57
C LYS A 279 -23.95 2.28 -8.73
N ILE A 280 -24.32 3.51 -8.42
CA ILE A 280 -23.40 4.64 -8.23
C ILE A 280 -23.23 4.83 -6.73
N SER A 281 -21.99 4.97 -6.29
CA SER A 281 -21.63 5.32 -4.92
C SER A 281 -20.79 6.59 -4.94
N ALA A 282 -21.15 7.57 -4.11
CA ALA A 282 -20.39 8.80 -3.91
C ALA A 282 -20.10 8.97 -2.42
N GLU A 283 -18.85 9.30 -2.08
CA GLU A 283 -18.44 9.50 -0.70
C GLU A 283 -17.45 10.67 -0.60
N ALA A 284 -17.76 11.61 0.29
CA ALA A 284 -16.87 12.71 0.65
C ALA A 284 -16.35 12.49 2.07
N TYR A 285 -15.08 12.79 2.32
CA TYR A 285 -14.50 12.63 3.63
C TYR A 285 -13.56 13.78 4.00
N TYR A 286 -13.48 14.02 5.31
CA TYR A 286 -12.50 14.91 5.93
C TYR A 286 -11.94 14.25 7.19
N LYS A 287 -10.60 14.17 7.29
CA LYS A 287 -9.88 13.54 8.39
C LYS A 287 -8.88 14.53 8.97
N ILE A 288 -8.97 14.78 10.26
CA ILE A 288 -8.00 15.58 11.02
C ILE A 288 -7.01 14.61 11.64
N LEU A 289 -5.74 14.76 11.29
CA LEU A 289 -4.67 13.86 11.69
C LEU A 289 -3.80 14.49 12.77
N GLY A 290 -3.48 13.73 13.80
CA GLY A 290 -2.62 14.18 14.90
C GLY A 290 -1.65 13.11 15.35
N ASN A 291 -0.61 13.50 16.07
CA ASN A 291 0.47 12.62 16.53
C ASN A 291 1.08 11.82 15.37
N LEU A 292 1.20 12.42 14.19
CA LEU A 292 1.78 11.74 13.03
C LEU A 292 3.28 11.50 13.27
N ILE A 293 3.73 10.37 12.78
CA ILE A 293 5.14 9.99 12.72
C ILE A 293 5.58 10.22 11.28
N PRO A 294 6.32 11.30 10.99
CA PRO A 294 6.77 11.59 9.63
C PRO A 294 7.70 10.51 9.11
N TYR A 295 7.65 10.32 7.80
CA TYR A 295 8.57 9.46 7.08
C TYR A 295 8.88 10.04 5.70
N GLU A 296 10.03 9.69 5.18
CA GLU A 296 10.43 9.95 3.80
C GLU A 296 10.59 8.64 3.04
N VAL A 297 10.50 8.73 1.72
CA VAL A 297 10.73 7.59 0.83
C VAL A 297 12.02 7.87 0.06
N ASP A 298 13.07 7.14 0.43
CA ASP A 298 14.36 7.17 -0.23
C ASP A 298 14.50 5.96 -1.14
N ASN A 299 14.47 6.19 -2.43
CA ASN A 299 14.32 5.15 -3.46
C ASN A 299 13.04 4.30 -3.20
N LEU A 300 13.18 3.10 -2.69
CA LEU A 300 12.07 2.21 -2.27
C LEU A 300 12.02 2.02 -0.74
N LYS A 301 12.98 2.56 0.00
CA LYS A 301 13.09 2.43 1.44
C LYS A 301 12.26 3.51 2.15
N VAL A 302 11.41 3.10 3.07
CA VAL A 302 10.66 4.02 3.95
C VAL A 302 11.46 4.27 5.22
N VAL A 303 11.80 5.53 5.48
CA VAL A 303 12.60 5.95 6.63
C VAL A 303 11.72 6.78 7.56
N TYR A 304 11.41 6.24 8.74
CA TYR A 304 10.63 6.91 9.78
C TYR A 304 11.51 7.74 10.70
N THR A 305 10.95 8.88 11.18
CA THR A 305 11.65 9.72 12.16
C THR A 305 11.69 9.12 13.56
N GLY A 306 10.82 8.15 13.88
CA GLY A 306 10.71 7.55 15.20
C GLY A 306 10.03 8.42 16.26
N ILE A 307 9.48 9.59 15.90
CA ILE A 307 8.86 10.56 16.82
C ILE A 307 7.55 11.12 16.27
N ASN A 308 6.63 11.49 17.17
CA ASN A 308 5.36 12.14 16.81
C ASN A 308 5.55 13.65 16.66
N SER A 309 6.11 14.10 15.55
CA SER A 309 6.46 15.52 15.34
C SER A 309 5.52 16.25 14.39
N SER A 310 4.47 15.60 13.87
CA SER A 310 3.62 16.18 12.83
C SER A 310 2.11 16.05 13.14
N LYS A 311 1.35 16.91 12.49
CA LYS A 311 -0.11 16.91 12.41
C LYS A 311 -0.54 17.24 10.97
N GLY A 312 -1.76 16.91 10.60
CA GLY A 312 -2.18 17.15 9.23
C GLY A 312 -3.66 16.90 8.98
N TYR A 313 -4.02 16.74 7.72
CA TYR A 313 -5.36 16.39 7.32
C TYR A 313 -5.35 15.54 6.04
N ALA A 314 -6.45 14.82 5.81
CA ALA A 314 -6.76 14.20 4.53
C ALA A 314 -8.22 14.47 4.17
N THR A 315 -8.47 14.87 2.93
CA THR A 315 -9.83 15.11 2.41
C THR A 315 -9.93 14.57 1.00
N GLY A 316 -11.12 14.13 0.62
CA GLY A 316 -11.33 13.62 -0.72
C GLY A 316 -12.78 13.35 -1.07
N LEU A 317 -12.96 13.04 -2.35
CA LEU A 317 -14.21 12.62 -2.95
C LEU A 317 -13.95 11.35 -3.76
N ASP A 318 -14.68 10.29 -3.44
CA ASP A 318 -14.65 9.03 -4.14
C ASP A 318 -15.97 8.78 -4.86
N LEU A 319 -15.92 8.54 -6.16
CA LEU A 319 -17.05 8.15 -7.00
C LEU A 319 -16.81 6.74 -7.52
N LYS A 320 -17.83 5.90 -7.51
CA LYS A 320 -17.73 4.54 -7.99
C LYS A 320 -19.01 4.11 -8.71
N LEU A 321 -18.87 3.66 -9.94
CA LEU A 321 -19.91 3.04 -10.73
C LEU A 321 -19.68 1.54 -10.77
N PHE A 322 -20.65 0.76 -10.39
CA PHE A 322 -20.68 -0.69 -10.53
C PHE A 322 -21.71 -1.11 -11.53
N GLY A 323 -21.44 -2.16 -12.28
CA GLY A 323 -22.40 -2.80 -13.18
C GLY A 323 -22.03 -4.26 -13.39
N GLN A 324 -23.03 -5.13 -13.41
CA GLN A 324 -22.83 -6.54 -13.67
C GLN A 324 -23.13 -6.86 -15.14
N PHE A 325 -22.09 -7.04 -15.95
CA PHE A 325 -22.21 -7.44 -17.35
C PHE A 325 -22.09 -8.96 -17.54
N VAL A 326 -21.30 -9.61 -16.69
CA VAL A 326 -21.17 -11.06 -16.62
C VAL A 326 -21.76 -11.52 -15.29
N PRO A 327 -22.68 -12.51 -15.24
CA PRO A 327 -23.17 -13.07 -13.99
C PRO A 327 -22.03 -13.47 -13.05
N GLY A 328 -22.08 -13.00 -11.81
CA GLY A 328 -21.04 -13.26 -10.80
C GLY A 328 -19.74 -12.45 -10.96
N SER A 329 -19.66 -11.50 -11.88
CA SER A 329 -18.50 -10.62 -12.06
C SER A 329 -18.91 -9.17 -12.22
N ASP A 330 -18.52 -8.33 -11.26
CA ASP A 330 -18.81 -6.90 -11.28
C ASP A 330 -17.77 -6.15 -12.10
N SER A 331 -18.24 -5.36 -13.06
CA SER A 331 -17.44 -4.33 -13.73
C SER A 331 -17.56 -3.03 -12.97
N TRP A 332 -16.49 -2.26 -12.87
CA TRP A 332 -16.51 -1.03 -12.10
C TRP A 332 -15.58 0.04 -12.69
N LEU A 333 -15.97 1.28 -12.47
CA LEU A 333 -15.18 2.47 -12.72
C LEU A 333 -15.12 3.27 -11.43
N THR A 334 -13.92 3.63 -10.98
CA THR A 334 -13.69 4.50 -9.82
C THR A 334 -13.00 5.77 -10.25
N PHE A 335 -13.39 6.87 -9.62
CA PHE A 335 -12.75 8.16 -9.72
C PHE A 335 -12.57 8.71 -8.31
N SER A 336 -11.33 8.99 -7.92
CA SER A 336 -10.97 9.52 -6.61
C SER A 336 -10.20 10.83 -6.76
N LEU A 337 -10.61 11.81 -5.98
CA LEU A 337 -9.86 13.05 -5.73
C LEU A 337 -9.44 13.05 -4.27
N MET A 338 -8.15 13.29 -4.00
CA MET A 338 -7.63 13.30 -2.64
C MET A 338 -6.61 14.42 -2.47
N LYS A 339 -6.60 15.01 -1.27
CA LYS A 339 -5.53 15.89 -0.81
C LYS A 339 -5.17 15.49 0.62
N THR A 340 -3.90 15.13 0.85
CA THR A 340 -3.40 14.89 2.20
C THR A 340 -2.12 15.68 2.43
N GLN A 341 -2.11 16.42 3.54
CA GLN A 341 -0.98 17.27 3.92
C GLN A 341 -0.62 17.04 5.38
N GLU A 342 0.63 17.28 5.70
CA GLU A 342 1.15 17.32 7.06
C GLU A 342 2.04 18.54 7.26
N ASP A 343 2.21 18.92 8.51
CA ASP A 343 3.06 20.03 8.94
C ASP A 343 4.43 19.46 9.34
N LEU A 344 5.47 19.78 8.59
CA LEU A 344 6.85 19.48 8.91
C LEU A 344 7.58 20.77 9.22
N ASN A 345 8.03 20.94 10.46
CA ASN A 345 8.79 22.13 10.89
C ASN A 345 8.06 23.46 10.62
N GLY A 346 6.72 23.48 10.70
CA GLY A 346 5.90 24.67 10.40
C GLY A 346 5.55 24.85 8.93
N VAL A 347 6.04 24.00 8.04
CA VAL A 347 5.75 24.02 6.60
C VAL A 347 4.71 22.95 6.25
N LYS A 348 3.62 23.35 5.58
CA LYS A 348 2.60 22.41 5.11
C LYS A 348 3.04 21.75 3.80
N VAL A 349 3.27 20.45 3.85
CA VAL A 349 3.72 19.65 2.72
C VAL A 349 2.76 18.48 2.43
N PRO A 350 2.70 17.99 1.18
CA PRO A 350 1.95 16.77 0.89
C PRO A 350 2.58 15.58 1.59
N ARG A 351 1.77 14.67 2.12
CA ARG A 351 2.27 13.38 2.63
C ARG A 351 2.80 12.52 1.49
N PRO A 352 3.72 11.56 1.74
CA PRO A 352 4.25 10.68 0.68
C PRO A 352 3.18 9.90 -0.08
N THR A 353 1.99 9.74 0.51
CA THR A 353 0.83 9.06 -0.10
C THR A 353 -0.13 10.01 -0.81
N ASP A 354 0.16 11.31 -0.89
CA ASP A 354 -0.72 12.32 -1.50
C ASP A 354 -0.83 12.12 -3.01
N ARG A 355 -1.92 11.53 -3.44
CA ARG A 355 -2.26 11.30 -4.84
C ARG A 355 -3.50 12.12 -5.20
N ARG A 356 -3.33 13.17 -5.99
CA ARG A 356 -4.40 14.16 -6.23
C ARG A 356 -5.60 13.58 -6.93
N TYR A 357 -5.39 12.66 -7.86
CA TYR A 357 -6.44 11.96 -8.57
C TYR A 357 -6.06 10.51 -8.86
N SER A 358 -7.06 9.66 -8.94
CA SER A 358 -6.92 8.29 -9.39
C SER A 358 -8.18 7.85 -10.12
N ILE A 359 -8.02 7.28 -11.31
CA ILE A 359 -9.08 6.66 -12.09
C ILE A 359 -8.70 5.19 -12.26
N ALA A 360 -9.61 4.28 -11.91
CA ALA A 360 -9.40 2.87 -12.14
C ALA A 360 -10.65 2.24 -12.75
N LEU A 361 -10.44 1.42 -13.76
CA LEU A 361 -11.46 0.72 -14.52
C LEU A 361 -11.20 -0.78 -14.50
N TYR A 362 -12.23 -1.55 -14.23
CA TYR A 362 -12.29 -2.97 -14.55
C TYR A 362 -13.60 -3.24 -15.28
N PHE A 363 -13.47 -3.73 -16.48
CA PHE A 363 -14.61 -4.12 -17.31
C PHE A 363 -14.42 -5.56 -17.77
N THR A 364 -15.48 -6.35 -17.73
CA THR A 364 -15.50 -7.70 -18.30
C THR A 364 -16.87 -7.99 -18.90
N ASP A 365 -16.89 -8.55 -20.09
CA ASP A 365 -18.11 -9.01 -20.74
C ASP A 365 -17.81 -10.15 -21.73
N TYR A 366 -18.86 -10.85 -22.16
CA TYR A 366 -18.79 -11.80 -23.25
C TYR A 366 -19.02 -11.09 -24.59
N PHE A 367 -18.33 -11.56 -25.63
CA PHE A 367 -18.65 -11.06 -26.98
C PHE A 367 -20.05 -11.51 -27.38
N PRO A 368 -20.94 -10.61 -27.83
CA PRO A 368 -22.34 -10.93 -28.12
C PRO A 368 -22.50 -12.05 -29.16
N LYS A 369 -21.62 -12.12 -30.16
CA LYS A 369 -21.63 -13.16 -31.20
C LYS A 369 -20.84 -14.42 -30.87
N PHE A 370 -20.03 -14.37 -29.78
CA PHE A 370 -19.14 -15.46 -29.37
C PHE A 370 -19.25 -15.68 -27.86
N PRO A 371 -20.30 -16.32 -27.36
CA PRO A 371 -20.57 -16.46 -25.94
C PRO A 371 -19.53 -17.28 -25.17
N LYS A 372 -18.63 -17.98 -25.88
CA LYS A 372 -17.48 -18.68 -25.27
C LYS A 372 -16.24 -17.77 -25.08
N LEU A 373 -16.27 -16.58 -25.69
CA LEU A 373 -15.16 -15.63 -25.62
C LEU A 373 -15.51 -14.50 -24.66
N LYS A 374 -14.74 -14.41 -23.57
CA LYS A 374 -14.82 -13.34 -22.58
C LYS A 374 -13.69 -12.35 -22.80
N PHE A 375 -14.01 -11.08 -22.74
CA PHE A 375 -13.10 -9.96 -22.83
C PHE A 375 -12.97 -9.29 -21.46
N SER A 376 -11.78 -8.85 -21.09
CA SER A 376 -11.54 -8.04 -19.91
C SER A 376 -10.63 -6.86 -20.21
N LEU A 377 -10.94 -5.72 -19.64
CA LEU A 377 -10.17 -4.48 -19.73
C LEU A 377 -9.89 -3.98 -18.31
N ARG A 378 -8.62 -3.65 -18.02
CA ARG A 378 -8.19 -3.03 -16.76
C ARG A 378 -7.43 -1.78 -17.08
N GLY A 379 -7.83 -0.67 -16.49
CA GLY A 379 -7.16 0.62 -16.68
C GLY A 379 -6.86 1.28 -15.34
N ILE A 380 -5.68 1.87 -15.21
CA ILE A 380 -5.31 2.71 -14.07
C ILE A 380 -4.63 3.95 -14.62
N PHE A 381 -5.13 5.11 -14.19
CA PHE A 381 -4.53 6.41 -14.43
C PHE A 381 -4.53 7.18 -13.12
N SER A 382 -3.35 7.55 -12.60
CA SER A 382 -3.26 8.22 -11.31
C SER A 382 -2.11 9.22 -11.29
N ASP A 383 -2.27 10.26 -10.46
CA ASP A 383 -1.24 11.26 -10.22
C ASP A 383 0.04 10.65 -9.64
N GLY A 384 1.15 11.30 -9.88
CA GLY A 384 2.43 10.95 -9.29
C GLY A 384 2.48 11.24 -7.80
N LEU A 385 3.28 10.46 -7.07
CA LEU A 385 3.51 10.66 -5.65
C LEU A 385 4.57 11.74 -5.41
N PRO A 386 4.46 12.54 -4.32
CA PRO A 386 5.52 13.46 -3.93
C PRO A 386 6.75 12.70 -3.45
N THR A 387 7.91 13.12 -3.88
CA THR A 387 9.21 12.56 -3.51
C THR A 387 10.24 13.68 -3.35
N THR A 388 11.37 13.37 -2.73
CA THR A 388 12.49 14.30 -2.49
C THR A 388 13.79 13.73 -3.02
N ALA A 389 14.82 14.56 -3.12
CA ALA A 389 16.18 14.08 -3.27
C ALA A 389 16.62 13.30 -2.00
N PRO A 390 17.58 12.38 -2.12
CA PRO A 390 18.15 11.65 -0.98
C PRO A 390 18.62 12.57 0.13
N ARG A 391 18.45 12.14 1.38
CA ARG A 391 18.86 12.90 2.59
C ARG A 391 18.23 14.29 2.69
N SER A 392 17.11 14.52 1.98
CA SER A 392 16.31 15.73 2.08
C SER A 392 14.93 15.41 2.63
N THR A 393 14.27 16.40 3.16
CA THR A 393 12.91 16.33 3.69
C THR A 393 11.97 17.19 2.87
N ARG A 394 10.68 16.86 2.81
CA ARG A 394 9.68 17.53 1.96
C ARG A 394 9.49 19.02 2.31
N ASP A 395 9.79 19.44 3.52
CA ASP A 395 9.76 20.85 3.93
C ASP A 395 10.87 21.69 3.27
N LYS A 396 11.98 21.06 2.85
CA LYS A 396 13.07 21.69 2.11
C LYS A 396 12.86 21.71 0.59
N GLY A 397 11.98 20.86 0.10
CA GLY A 397 11.63 20.78 -1.32
C GLY A 397 11.16 19.38 -1.72
N TYR A 398 10.19 19.32 -2.60
CA TYR A 398 9.66 18.09 -3.16
C TYR A 398 9.25 18.29 -4.62
N PHE A 399 9.18 17.19 -5.36
CA PHE A 399 8.57 17.14 -6.68
C PHE A 399 7.64 15.93 -6.78
N ARG A 400 6.84 15.83 -7.84
CA ARG A 400 5.99 14.67 -8.07
C ARG A 400 6.60 13.78 -9.14
N THR A 401 6.53 12.48 -8.92
CA THR A 401 6.82 11.50 -9.97
C THR A 401 5.84 11.68 -11.13
N PRO A 402 6.16 11.26 -12.35
CA PRO A 402 5.21 11.23 -13.46
C PRO A 402 3.96 10.42 -13.12
N ALA A 403 2.84 10.82 -13.72
CA ALA A 403 1.57 10.11 -13.53
C ALA A 403 1.70 8.64 -13.98
N TYR A 404 1.19 7.72 -13.15
CA TYR A 404 1.12 6.30 -13.46
C TYR A 404 -0.02 6.03 -14.44
N LYS A 405 0.26 5.32 -15.53
CA LYS A 405 -0.71 4.99 -16.59
C LYS A 405 -0.52 3.54 -17.00
N ARG A 406 -1.57 2.74 -16.91
CA ARG A 406 -1.51 1.34 -17.35
C ARG A 406 -2.85 0.91 -17.89
N LEU A 407 -2.82 0.23 -19.01
CA LEU A 407 -3.97 -0.43 -19.64
C LEU A 407 -3.61 -1.88 -19.92
N ASP A 408 -4.40 -2.81 -19.39
CA ASP A 408 -4.28 -4.24 -19.63
C ASP A 408 -5.52 -4.73 -20.35
N ILE A 409 -5.34 -5.66 -21.29
CA ILE A 409 -6.42 -6.32 -22.02
C ILE A 409 -6.29 -7.83 -21.87
N GLY A 410 -7.41 -8.51 -21.66
CA GLY A 410 -7.44 -9.96 -21.56
C GLY A 410 -8.56 -10.56 -22.41
N PHE A 411 -8.26 -11.71 -22.98
CA PHE A 411 -9.21 -12.55 -23.68
C PHE A 411 -9.21 -13.94 -23.03
N SER A 412 -10.37 -14.51 -22.79
CA SER A 412 -10.50 -15.86 -22.25
C SER A 412 -11.51 -16.64 -23.07
N TYR A 413 -11.09 -17.75 -23.66
CA TYR A 413 -11.93 -18.63 -24.46
C TYR A 413 -12.25 -19.92 -23.70
N ALA A 414 -13.54 -20.23 -23.57
CA ALA A 414 -13.98 -21.46 -22.95
C ALA A 414 -13.83 -22.64 -23.92
N LEU A 415 -12.72 -23.37 -23.78
CA LEU A 415 -12.52 -24.66 -24.47
C LEU A 415 -13.59 -25.67 -24.03
N LEU A 416 -13.85 -25.69 -22.74
CA LEU A 416 -14.90 -26.47 -22.09
C LEU A 416 -15.69 -25.54 -21.16
N PRO A 417 -16.87 -25.02 -21.56
CA PRO A 417 -17.66 -24.12 -20.72
C PRO A 417 -18.24 -24.83 -19.50
N GLU A 418 -18.45 -24.12 -18.42
CA GLU A 418 -19.16 -24.63 -17.24
C GLU A 418 -20.57 -25.10 -17.63
N ARG A 419 -21.05 -26.17 -17.02
CA ARG A 419 -22.39 -26.69 -17.31
C ARG A 419 -23.45 -25.87 -16.58
N ALA A 420 -24.55 -25.60 -17.25
CA ALA A 420 -25.73 -25.08 -16.59
C ALA A 420 -26.34 -26.13 -15.64
N GLU A 421 -26.93 -25.69 -14.55
CA GLU A 421 -27.71 -26.56 -13.64
C GLU A 421 -28.76 -27.36 -14.43
N GLY A 422 -28.81 -28.68 -14.17
CA GLY A 422 -29.75 -29.58 -14.83
C GLY A 422 -29.27 -30.24 -16.14
N GLN A 423 -28.11 -29.88 -16.67
CA GLN A 423 -27.55 -30.57 -17.84
C GLN A 423 -26.93 -31.93 -17.45
N PRO A 424 -27.03 -32.97 -18.32
CA PRO A 424 -26.47 -34.32 -18.07
C PRO A 424 -24.95 -34.25 -17.87
N LYS A 425 -24.41 -35.13 -17.03
CA LYS A 425 -22.96 -35.24 -16.82
C LYS A 425 -22.27 -35.62 -18.14
N ARG A 426 -21.14 -34.94 -18.44
CA ARG A 426 -20.30 -35.31 -19.56
C ARG A 426 -19.73 -36.73 -19.34
N SER A 427 -19.64 -37.50 -20.40
CA SER A 427 -19.06 -38.85 -20.37
C SER A 427 -17.57 -38.83 -20.75
N GLY A 428 -16.82 -39.83 -20.34
CA GLY A 428 -15.41 -40.03 -20.65
C GLY A 428 -14.47 -39.03 -19.95
N PHE A 429 -13.28 -38.86 -20.50
CA PHE A 429 -12.21 -38.00 -19.95
C PHE A 429 -12.66 -36.60 -19.59
N PHE A 430 -13.46 -35.96 -20.45
CA PHE A 430 -13.98 -34.60 -20.19
C PHE A 430 -15.05 -34.53 -19.09
N GLY A 431 -15.55 -35.67 -18.61
CA GLY A 431 -16.49 -35.74 -17.49
C GLY A 431 -15.88 -35.36 -16.13
N HIS A 432 -14.56 -35.42 -16.03
CA HIS A 432 -13.82 -35.07 -14.81
C HIS A 432 -13.61 -33.55 -14.66
N PHE A 433 -13.83 -32.77 -15.72
CA PHE A 433 -13.61 -31.33 -15.71
C PHE A 433 -14.92 -30.56 -15.64
N LYS A 434 -14.95 -29.57 -14.77
CA LYS A 434 -16.03 -28.59 -14.68
C LYS A 434 -15.95 -27.60 -15.80
N SER A 435 -14.77 -26.99 -15.98
CA SER A 435 -14.50 -26.05 -17.05
C SER A 435 -13.03 -26.07 -17.46
N ILE A 436 -12.73 -25.65 -18.72
CA ILE A 436 -11.38 -25.43 -19.22
C ILE A 436 -11.39 -24.10 -19.99
N TRP A 437 -10.53 -23.19 -19.56
CA TRP A 437 -10.39 -21.86 -20.17
C TRP A 437 -8.97 -21.62 -20.64
N LEU A 438 -8.82 -21.12 -21.84
CA LEU A 438 -7.57 -20.60 -22.38
C LEU A 438 -7.63 -19.07 -22.35
N GLY A 439 -6.67 -18.44 -21.66
CA GLY A 439 -6.56 -17.00 -21.52
C GLY A 439 -5.32 -16.44 -22.21
N LEU A 440 -5.46 -15.25 -22.78
CA LEU A 440 -4.38 -14.42 -23.29
C LEU A 440 -4.50 -13.04 -22.65
N ASP A 441 -3.51 -12.65 -21.86
CA ASP A 441 -3.47 -11.34 -21.19
C ASP A 441 -2.29 -10.53 -21.74
N VAL A 442 -2.55 -9.28 -22.14
CA VAL A 442 -1.52 -8.31 -22.52
C VAL A 442 -1.50 -7.22 -21.46
N PHE A 443 -0.46 -7.24 -20.63
CA PHE A 443 -0.24 -6.23 -19.60
C PHE A 443 0.49 -5.04 -20.17
N ASN A 444 0.13 -3.83 -19.71
CA ASN A 444 0.68 -2.56 -20.18
C ASN A 444 0.61 -2.45 -21.72
N LEU A 445 -0.60 -2.61 -22.28
CA LEU A 445 -0.87 -2.64 -23.71
C LEU A 445 -0.23 -1.46 -24.47
N LEU A 446 -0.22 -0.27 -23.86
CA LEU A 446 0.31 0.96 -24.45
C LEU A 446 1.84 1.09 -24.33
N ASP A 447 2.50 0.11 -23.68
CA ASP A 447 3.95 0.08 -23.46
C ASP A 447 4.51 1.33 -22.78
N ILE A 448 3.78 1.88 -21.80
CA ILE A 448 4.16 3.10 -21.10
C ILE A 448 5.26 2.78 -20.08
N SER A 449 6.34 3.54 -20.09
CA SER A 449 7.42 3.48 -19.12
C SER A 449 7.00 4.22 -17.84
N ASN A 450 6.39 3.50 -16.88
CA ASN A 450 6.01 4.05 -15.58
C ASN A 450 7.22 4.09 -14.64
N VAL A 451 7.44 5.23 -14.01
CA VAL A 451 8.53 5.40 -13.04
C VAL A 451 8.15 4.73 -11.73
N SER A 452 9.03 3.85 -11.23
CA SER A 452 8.91 3.21 -9.92
C SER A 452 9.59 4.02 -8.83
N SER A 453 10.84 4.43 -9.09
CA SER A 453 11.70 5.18 -8.18
C SER A 453 12.72 5.95 -8.99
N TYR A 454 13.58 6.71 -8.30
CA TYR A 454 14.71 7.37 -8.92
C TYR A 454 16.02 6.87 -8.31
N TYR A 455 16.97 6.58 -9.16
CA TYR A 455 18.36 6.46 -8.78
C TYR A 455 19.00 7.83 -8.91
N TRP A 456 19.71 8.28 -7.87
CA TRP A 456 20.30 9.61 -7.84
C TRP A 456 21.79 9.56 -8.08
N VAL A 457 22.25 10.35 -9.02
CA VAL A 457 23.67 10.51 -9.33
C VAL A 457 24.08 11.97 -9.24
N THR A 458 25.31 12.22 -8.88
CA THR A 458 25.86 13.56 -8.72
C THR A 458 27.02 13.71 -9.68
N ASP A 459 27.11 14.85 -10.38
CA ASP A 459 28.21 15.16 -11.27
C ASP A 459 29.38 15.86 -10.53
N VAL A 460 30.48 16.08 -11.24
CA VAL A 460 31.69 16.77 -10.73
C VAL A 460 31.41 18.19 -10.19
N ASN A 461 30.32 18.80 -10.62
CA ASN A 461 29.89 20.13 -10.15
C ASN A 461 28.93 20.05 -8.96
N ASN A 462 28.73 18.87 -8.37
CA ASN A 462 27.80 18.60 -7.28
C ASN A 462 26.32 18.82 -7.66
N ILE A 463 25.98 18.66 -8.95
CA ILE A 463 24.59 18.72 -9.41
C ILE A 463 24.01 17.32 -9.36
N GLN A 464 22.85 17.18 -8.68
CA GLN A 464 22.15 15.92 -8.56
C GLN A 464 21.17 15.67 -9.73
N TYR A 465 21.22 14.47 -10.29
CA TYR A 465 20.33 14.02 -11.37
C TYR A 465 19.50 12.85 -10.91
N ALA A 466 18.19 12.93 -11.13
CA ALA A 466 17.25 11.85 -10.87
C ALA A 466 17.14 10.95 -12.10
N VAL A 467 17.75 9.79 -12.07
CA VAL A 467 17.65 8.77 -13.13
C VAL A 467 16.45 7.88 -12.86
N PRO A 468 15.41 7.85 -13.73
CA PRO A 468 14.20 7.09 -13.46
C PRO A 468 14.46 5.58 -13.57
N ASN A 469 13.99 4.85 -12.57
CA ASN A 469 13.88 3.40 -12.60
C ASN A 469 12.45 3.03 -13.01
N TYR A 470 12.31 2.29 -14.11
CA TYR A 470 11.01 2.00 -14.70
C TYR A 470 10.47 0.64 -14.28
N LEU A 471 9.16 0.58 -14.09
CA LEU A 471 8.43 -0.67 -13.95
C LEU A 471 8.45 -1.46 -15.27
N THR A 472 8.11 -2.73 -15.15
CA THR A 472 8.04 -3.66 -16.30
C THR A 472 7.16 -3.10 -17.41
N ARG A 473 7.68 -3.12 -18.64
CA ARG A 473 7.01 -2.70 -19.86
C ARG A 473 5.95 -3.74 -20.27
N ARG A 474 5.54 -3.74 -21.55
CA ARG A 474 4.53 -4.68 -22.05
C ARG A 474 4.93 -6.13 -21.84
N GLN A 475 3.98 -6.91 -21.34
CA GLN A 475 4.13 -8.35 -21.16
C GLN A 475 2.93 -9.07 -21.75
N ILE A 476 3.19 -10.23 -22.35
CA ILE A 476 2.16 -11.14 -22.87
C ILE A 476 2.18 -12.39 -22.00
N ASN A 477 1.01 -12.76 -21.49
CA ASN A 477 0.82 -13.94 -20.66
C ASN A 477 -0.26 -14.85 -21.25
N VAL A 478 0.05 -16.14 -21.35
CA VAL A 478 -0.91 -17.17 -21.74
C VAL A 478 -1.25 -18.00 -20.50
N ARG A 479 -2.54 -18.21 -20.26
CA ARG A 479 -3.06 -18.93 -19.09
C ARG A 479 -3.99 -20.05 -19.51
N LEU A 480 -3.77 -21.23 -18.94
CA LEU A 480 -4.71 -22.34 -18.99
C LEU A 480 -5.29 -22.56 -17.59
N SER A 481 -6.61 -22.45 -17.45
CA SER A 481 -7.33 -22.73 -16.21
C SER A 481 -8.18 -23.98 -16.36
N ILE A 482 -8.03 -24.93 -15.46
CA ILE A 482 -8.76 -26.20 -15.46
C ILE A 482 -9.43 -26.35 -14.10
N ASP A 483 -10.75 -26.44 -14.09
CA ASP A 483 -11.58 -26.69 -12.91
C ASP A 483 -12.10 -28.14 -12.94
N PHE A 484 -11.99 -28.82 -11.81
CA PHE A 484 -12.38 -30.21 -11.65
C PHE A 484 -13.74 -30.38 -10.95
#